data_0478f3c5f3cb77b1e9c1a311eeb3f477
#
_entry.id   0478f3c5f3cb77b1e9c1a311eeb3f477
#
_cell.length_a   1.000
_cell.length_b   1.000
_cell.length_c   1.000
_cell.angle_alpha   90.00
_cell.angle_beta   90.00
_cell.angle_gamma   90.00
#
_symmetry.space_group_name_H-M   'P 1'
#
loop_
_entity.id
_entity.type
_entity.pdbx_description
1 polymer ?
#
loop_
_entity_poly.entity_id
_entity_poly.type
_entity_poly.pdbx_seq_one_letter_code
_entity_poly.pdbx_strand_id
1 'polypeptide(L)'
;MDLDELPSPYLTNLVWELVEPVAGVRYIASWETNRGCPFQCTFCDWGSATKSKVRNRDMDTLLREIEWFADNKIHHIDFCDANFGIFADRDFQLAQKLKSEKLAKGFPGRVGISWAKTSSERIIQIARELLEADMLTAVTLTVQSLDPSTLDIIKRSNIKFDKFSSLLQQ
;
A
#
# COMPACT_ATOMS: atom_id res chain seq x y z
N MET A 1 -6.85 20.20 3.48
CA MET A 1 -7.89 19.21 3.10
C MET A 1 -7.64 17.98 3.94
N ASP A 2 -8.60 17.60 4.72
CA ASP A 2 -8.66 16.33 5.44
C ASP A 2 -9.12 15.25 4.45
N LEU A 3 -8.52 14.06 4.48
CA LEU A 3 -8.96 12.98 3.59
C LEU A 3 -10.30 12.40 4.02
N ASP A 4 -10.63 12.54 5.30
CA ASP A 4 -11.88 12.02 5.87
C ASP A 4 -13.11 12.89 5.54
N GLU A 5 -12.89 14.12 5.05
CA GLU A 5 -13.96 14.95 4.44
C GLU A 5 -14.40 14.40 3.07
N LEU A 6 -13.58 13.54 2.42
CA LEU A 6 -13.93 12.92 1.15
C LEU A 6 -14.65 11.59 1.40
N PRO A 7 -15.91 11.45 0.92
CA PRO A 7 -16.62 10.20 1.09
C PRO A 7 -15.90 9.05 0.40
N SER A 8 -15.93 7.88 0.99
CA SER A 8 -15.40 6.67 0.35
C SER A 8 -16.25 6.31 -0.86
N PRO A 9 -15.65 6.16 -2.06
CA PRO A 9 -16.38 5.75 -3.25
C PRO A 9 -16.93 4.33 -3.12
N TYR A 10 -16.34 3.51 -2.27
CA TYR A 10 -16.75 2.13 -2.01
C TYR A 10 -17.91 2.08 -1.03
N LEU A 11 -17.78 2.69 0.15
CA LEU A 11 -18.77 2.62 1.22
C LEU A 11 -20.07 3.36 0.89
N THR A 12 -20.02 4.34 -0.02
CA THR A 12 -21.22 5.02 -0.52
C THR A 12 -21.93 4.24 -1.63
N ASN A 13 -21.34 3.15 -2.12
CA ASN A 13 -21.78 2.37 -3.30
C ASN A 13 -21.95 3.18 -4.60
N LEU A 14 -21.59 4.46 -4.59
CA LEU A 14 -21.86 5.39 -5.68
C LEU A 14 -21.37 4.89 -7.05
N VAL A 15 -20.19 4.27 -7.08
CA VAL A 15 -19.62 3.71 -8.32
C VAL A 15 -20.19 2.33 -8.60
N TRP A 16 -20.39 1.52 -7.56
CA TRP A 16 -20.77 0.12 -7.70
C TRP A 16 -22.19 -0.06 -8.23
N GLU A 17 -23.09 0.87 -7.89
CA GLU A 17 -24.46 0.90 -8.45
C GLU A 17 -24.49 1.18 -9.96
N LEU A 18 -23.40 1.80 -10.50
CA LEU A 18 -23.27 2.10 -11.94
C LEU A 18 -22.58 0.97 -12.71
N VAL A 19 -22.03 -0.02 -12.01
CA VAL A 19 -21.30 -1.15 -12.62
C VAL A 19 -22.26 -2.32 -12.83
N GLU A 20 -22.61 -2.61 -14.07
CA GLU A 20 -23.34 -3.83 -14.40
C GLU A 20 -22.43 -5.05 -14.24
N PRO A 21 -22.81 -6.05 -13.42
CA PRO A 21 -22.02 -7.26 -13.26
C PRO A 21 -21.90 -8.01 -14.58
N VAL A 22 -20.68 -8.18 -15.05
CA VAL A 22 -20.38 -8.93 -16.29
C VAL A 22 -19.74 -10.26 -15.93
N ALA A 23 -20.29 -11.36 -16.43
CA ALA A 23 -19.76 -12.69 -16.19
C ALA A 23 -18.32 -12.82 -16.74
N GLY A 24 -17.40 -13.32 -15.91
CA GLY A 24 -15.99 -13.50 -16.28
C GLY A 24 -15.10 -12.26 -16.12
N VAL A 25 -15.68 -11.10 -15.80
CA VAL A 25 -14.89 -9.89 -15.49
C VAL A 25 -14.36 -9.95 -14.07
N ARG A 26 -13.08 -9.59 -13.91
CA ARG A 26 -12.41 -9.45 -12.62
C ARG A 26 -12.27 -7.98 -12.28
N TYR A 27 -12.84 -7.57 -11.16
CA TYR A 27 -12.78 -6.19 -10.72
C TYR A 27 -11.49 -5.93 -9.94
N ILE A 28 -10.89 -4.77 -10.22
CA ILE A 28 -9.71 -4.23 -9.54
C ILE A 28 -10.13 -2.93 -8.85
N ALA A 29 -9.74 -2.78 -7.59
CA ALA A 29 -9.94 -1.55 -6.84
C ALA A 29 -8.63 -0.78 -6.75
N SER A 30 -8.68 0.53 -6.99
CA SER A 30 -7.59 1.45 -6.64
C SER A 30 -7.85 1.99 -5.24
N TRP A 31 -6.93 1.77 -4.31
CA TRP A 31 -7.13 2.09 -2.90
C TRP A 31 -6.05 3.02 -2.36
N GLU A 32 -6.47 4.14 -1.79
CA GLU A 32 -5.60 5.14 -1.18
C GLU A 32 -5.81 5.15 0.34
N THR A 33 -4.84 4.66 1.10
CA THR A 33 -4.89 4.66 2.57
C THR A 33 -4.27 5.92 3.16
N ASN A 34 -3.33 6.52 2.42
CA ASN A 34 -2.72 7.80 2.74
C ASN A 34 -2.31 8.52 1.47
N ARG A 35 -2.25 9.84 1.55
CA ARG A 35 -1.84 10.72 0.44
C ARG A 35 -0.62 11.51 0.81
N GLY A 36 0.40 11.45 -0.07
CA GLY A 36 1.63 12.23 0.03
C GLY A 36 2.86 11.35 0.23
N CYS A 37 4.02 12.02 0.25
CA CYS A 37 5.32 11.37 0.44
C CYS A 37 6.21 12.30 1.26
N PRO A 38 6.84 11.83 2.35
CA PRO A 38 7.68 12.68 3.19
C PRO A 38 9.07 12.91 2.60
N PHE A 39 9.42 12.20 1.53
CA PHE A 39 10.73 12.31 0.90
C PHE A 39 10.77 13.43 -0.13
N GLN A 40 11.97 13.98 -0.36
CA GLN A 40 12.23 15.09 -1.26
C GLN A 40 13.16 14.69 -2.42
N CYS A 41 12.98 13.48 -2.94
CA CYS A 41 13.80 12.99 -4.05
C CYS A 41 13.66 13.93 -5.25
N THR A 42 14.79 14.45 -5.77
CA THR A 42 14.81 15.50 -6.80
C THR A 42 14.26 15.07 -8.15
N PHE A 43 14.12 13.79 -8.40
CA PHE A 43 13.58 13.19 -9.63
C PHE A 43 12.09 12.82 -9.53
N CYS A 44 11.44 13.11 -8.39
CA CYS A 44 10.09 12.60 -8.11
C CYS A 44 9.15 13.73 -7.67
N ASP A 45 8.01 13.83 -8.31
CA ASP A 45 7.02 14.89 -8.02
C ASP A 45 6.14 14.62 -6.80
N TRP A 46 6.08 13.39 -6.31
CA TRP A 46 5.22 13.03 -5.17
C TRP A 46 5.50 13.87 -3.92
N GLY A 47 6.77 14.06 -3.56
CA GLY A 47 7.14 14.87 -2.41
C GLY A 47 6.91 16.37 -2.65
N SER A 48 7.23 16.88 -3.83
CA SER A 48 7.05 18.28 -4.21
C SER A 48 5.57 18.65 -4.31
N ALA A 49 4.77 17.82 -4.98
CA ALA A 49 3.33 18.04 -5.18
C ALA A 49 2.56 18.11 -3.85
N THR A 50 2.97 17.35 -2.84
CA THR A 50 2.34 17.31 -1.52
C THR A 50 3.06 18.15 -0.47
N LYS A 51 4.11 18.89 -0.84
CA LYS A 51 5.00 19.64 0.07
C LYS A 51 5.53 18.76 1.21
N SER A 52 5.89 17.52 0.89
CA SER A 52 6.37 16.49 1.81
C SER A 52 5.42 16.19 3.00
N LYS A 53 4.15 16.53 2.89
CA LYS A 53 3.12 16.21 3.87
C LYS A 53 2.46 14.89 3.54
N VAL A 54 2.27 14.05 4.54
CA VAL A 54 1.46 12.83 4.43
C VAL A 54 0.19 13.01 5.23
N ARG A 55 -0.93 12.64 4.65
CA ARG A 55 -2.25 12.64 5.27
C ARG A 55 -2.78 11.23 5.28
N ASN A 56 -3.24 10.78 6.42
CA ASN A 56 -3.85 9.47 6.59
C ASN A 56 -5.35 9.57 6.46
N ARG A 57 -5.95 8.52 5.93
CA ARG A 57 -7.38 8.28 6.06
C ARG A 57 -7.66 7.61 7.41
N ASP A 58 -8.85 7.84 7.94
CA ASP A 58 -9.34 7.24 9.17
C ASP A 58 -9.29 5.70 9.12
N MET A 59 -8.87 5.10 10.23
CA MET A 59 -8.67 3.65 10.31
C MET A 59 -9.98 2.87 10.21
N ASP A 60 -11.05 3.35 10.83
CA ASP A 60 -12.38 2.73 10.78
C ASP A 60 -12.90 2.67 9.34
N THR A 61 -12.73 3.76 8.61
CA THR A 61 -13.08 3.83 7.18
C THR A 61 -12.28 2.80 6.38
N LEU A 62 -10.97 2.69 6.59
CA LEU A 62 -10.12 1.73 5.89
C LEU A 62 -10.49 0.28 6.18
N LEU A 63 -10.79 -0.04 7.44
CA LEU A 63 -11.20 -1.40 7.82
C LEU A 63 -12.53 -1.79 7.17
N ARG A 64 -13.50 -0.87 7.10
CA ARG A 64 -14.78 -1.07 6.42
C ARG A 64 -14.61 -1.20 4.91
N GLU A 65 -13.68 -0.46 4.30
CA GLU A 65 -13.38 -0.60 2.88
C GLU A 65 -12.80 -1.99 2.57
N ILE A 66 -11.94 -2.55 3.44
CA ILE A 66 -11.44 -3.92 3.28
C ILE A 66 -12.59 -4.94 3.35
N GLU A 67 -13.53 -4.78 4.26
CA GLU A 67 -14.72 -5.63 4.34
C GLU A 67 -15.54 -5.52 3.05
N TRP A 68 -15.75 -4.30 2.56
CA TRP A 68 -16.45 -4.05 1.31
C TRP A 68 -15.77 -4.74 0.12
N PHE A 69 -14.42 -4.68 0.02
CA PHE A 69 -13.68 -5.38 -1.03
C PHE A 69 -13.86 -6.88 -0.98
N ALA A 70 -13.90 -7.46 0.21
CA ALA A 70 -14.12 -8.88 0.39
C ALA A 70 -15.56 -9.29 0.00
N ASP A 71 -16.56 -8.54 0.45
CA ASP A 71 -17.98 -8.80 0.18
C ASP A 71 -18.32 -8.66 -1.30
N ASN A 72 -17.70 -7.72 -1.99
CA ASN A 72 -17.87 -7.48 -3.42
C ASN A 72 -16.90 -8.28 -4.30
N LYS A 73 -16.17 -9.25 -3.73
CA LYS A 73 -15.27 -10.19 -4.42
C LYS A 73 -14.24 -9.50 -5.32
N ILE A 74 -13.63 -8.42 -4.82
CA ILE A 74 -12.57 -7.71 -5.54
C ILE A 74 -11.37 -8.63 -5.71
N HIS A 75 -10.92 -8.81 -6.95
CA HIS A 75 -9.84 -9.73 -7.29
C HIS A 75 -8.46 -9.16 -7.02
N HIS A 76 -8.32 -7.86 -7.15
CA HIS A 76 -7.04 -7.19 -6.96
C HIS A 76 -7.26 -5.80 -6.39
N ILE A 77 -6.41 -5.39 -5.44
CA ILE A 77 -6.37 -4.04 -4.91
C ILE A 77 -5.01 -3.43 -5.26
N ASP A 78 -5.03 -2.36 -6.06
CA ASP A 78 -3.85 -1.54 -6.30
C ASP A 78 -3.79 -0.42 -5.25
N PHE A 79 -2.77 -0.47 -4.40
CA PHE A 79 -2.51 0.59 -3.43
C PHE A 79 -1.94 1.83 -4.15
N CYS A 80 -2.64 2.94 -4.03
CA CYS A 80 -2.21 4.23 -4.58
C CYS A 80 -1.23 4.96 -3.65
N ASP A 81 -0.93 4.40 -2.52
CA ASP A 81 0.02 4.95 -1.54
C ASP A 81 1.43 5.02 -2.12
N ALA A 82 2.12 6.14 -1.92
CA ALA A 82 3.50 6.28 -2.39
C ALA A 82 4.51 5.43 -1.60
N ASN A 83 4.17 5.02 -0.37
CA ASN A 83 5.07 4.33 0.55
C ASN A 83 4.28 3.53 1.61
N PHE A 84 3.63 2.44 1.23
CA PHE A 84 2.97 1.57 2.20
C PHE A 84 4.00 0.90 3.14
N GLY A 85 3.67 0.80 4.41
CA GLY A 85 4.61 0.36 5.46
C GLY A 85 5.35 1.52 6.15
N ILE A 86 5.12 2.78 5.75
CA ILE A 86 5.71 3.94 6.43
C ILE A 86 5.07 4.17 7.82
N PHE A 87 3.80 3.87 7.98
CA PHE A 87 3.07 3.90 9.24
C PHE A 87 2.98 2.49 9.83
N ALA A 88 4.11 1.99 10.28
CA ALA A 88 4.39 0.59 10.57
C ALA A 88 3.24 -0.17 11.28
N ASP A 89 2.72 0.36 12.39
CA ASP A 89 1.68 -0.33 13.18
C ASP A 89 0.31 -0.25 12.51
N ARG A 90 -0.03 0.89 11.90
CA ARG A 90 -1.26 1.07 11.13
C ARG A 90 -1.30 0.10 9.94
N ASP A 91 -0.23 0.10 9.16
CA ASP A 91 -0.14 -0.68 7.93
C ASP A 91 -0.09 -2.19 8.22
N PHE A 92 0.47 -2.57 9.38
CA PHE A 92 0.42 -3.93 9.87
C PHE A 92 -1.02 -4.37 10.23
N GLN A 93 -1.80 -3.51 10.90
CA GLN A 93 -3.21 -3.79 11.19
C GLN A 93 -4.03 -3.94 9.90
N LEU A 94 -3.78 -3.11 8.89
CA LEU A 94 -4.43 -3.24 7.58
C LEU A 94 -4.09 -4.58 6.91
N ALA A 95 -2.81 -4.99 6.94
CA ALA A 95 -2.39 -6.28 6.40
C ALA A 95 -3.05 -7.47 7.13
N GLN A 96 -3.16 -7.41 8.45
CA GLN A 96 -3.84 -8.42 9.24
C GLN A 96 -5.34 -8.49 8.90
N LYS A 97 -5.99 -7.34 8.73
CA LYS A 97 -7.41 -7.30 8.33
C LYS A 97 -7.60 -7.86 6.93
N LEU A 98 -6.76 -7.49 5.97
CA LEU A 98 -6.77 -8.05 4.61
C LEU A 98 -6.63 -9.57 4.62
N LYS A 99 -5.64 -10.08 5.38
CA LYS A 99 -5.44 -11.53 5.57
C LYS A 99 -6.67 -12.20 6.16
N SER A 100 -7.25 -11.63 7.22
CA SER A 100 -8.41 -12.21 7.88
C SER A 100 -9.62 -12.32 6.95
N GLU A 101 -9.92 -11.27 6.17
CA GLU A 101 -11.01 -11.29 5.19
C GLU A 101 -10.73 -12.29 4.05
N LYS A 102 -9.48 -12.32 3.56
CA LYS A 102 -9.05 -13.28 2.54
C LYS A 102 -9.25 -14.72 3.00
N LEU A 103 -8.85 -15.05 4.22
CA LEU A 103 -9.00 -16.41 4.76
C LEU A 103 -10.46 -16.77 5.03
N ALA A 104 -11.27 -15.81 5.45
CA ALA A 104 -12.68 -16.03 5.74
C ALA A 104 -13.57 -16.12 4.49
N LYS A 105 -13.32 -15.26 3.49
CA LYS A 105 -14.21 -15.07 2.34
C LYS A 105 -13.57 -15.41 0.97
N GLY A 106 -12.26 -15.70 0.93
CA GLY A 106 -11.50 -15.90 -0.30
C GLY A 106 -11.10 -14.60 -1.02
N PHE A 107 -11.53 -13.45 -0.52
CA PHE A 107 -11.30 -12.12 -1.09
C PHE A 107 -10.91 -11.12 -0.01
N PRO A 108 -10.23 -10.01 -0.40
CA PRO A 108 -9.70 -9.67 -1.73
C PRO A 108 -8.71 -10.70 -2.27
N GLY A 109 -8.57 -10.77 -3.60
CA GLY A 109 -7.73 -11.78 -4.24
C GLY A 109 -6.24 -11.55 -4.00
N ARG A 110 -5.71 -10.45 -4.53
CA ARG A 110 -4.31 -10.03 -4.46
C ARG A 110 -4.17 -8.54 -4.23
N VAL A 111 -2.97 -8.09 -3.87
CA VAL A 111 -2.65 -6.68 -3.69
C VAL A 111 -1.40 -6.29 -4.47
N GLY A 112 -1.41 -5.08 -5.05
CA GLY A 112 -0.26 -4.40 -5.63
C GLY A 112 0.18 -3.26 -4.70
N ILE A 113 1.44 -3.25 -4.26
CA ILE A 113 1.92 -2.33 -3.22
C ILE A 113 3.20 -1.62 -3.65
N SER A 114 3.21 -0.28 -3.52
CA SER A 114 4.43 0.52 -3.54
C SER A 114 4.97 0.64 -2.12
N TRP A 115 6.02 -0.13 -1.82
CA TRP A 115 6.58 -0.23 -0.48
C TRP A 115 7.35 1.01 -0.05
N ALA A 116 7.32 1.30 1.25
CA ALA A 116 8.15 2.32 1.84
C ALA A 116 9.63 2.03 1.62
N LYS A 117 10.38 3.09 1.34
CA LYS A 117 11.79 3.03 0.93
C LYS A 117 12.75 2.81 2.09
N THR A 118 12.26 2.94 3.30
CA THR A 118 13.00 2.65 4.53
C THR A 118 12.55 1.27 5.01
N SER A 119 13.42 0.27 4.87
CA SER A 119 13.12 -1.05 5.39
C SER A 119 13.11 -1.03 6.91
N SER A 120 12.00 -1.38 7.48
CA SER A 120 11.88 -1.76 8.88
C SER A 120 11.56 -3.25 8.99
N GLU A 121 11.84 -3.87 10.13
CA GLU A 121 11.39 -5.23 10.41
C GLU A 121 9.87 -5.36 10.27
N ARG A 122 9.14 -4.26 10.50
CA ARG A 122 7.70 -4.20 10.38
C ARG A 122 7.23 -4.37 8.92
N ILE A 123 7.97 -3.85 7.93
CA ILE A 123 7.64 -4.09 6.50
C ILE A 123 7.72 -5.58 6.18
N ILE A 124 8.70 -6.30 6.75
CA ILE A 124 8.80 -7.75 6.56
C ILE A 124 7.61 -8.46 7.19
N GLN A 125 7.21 -8.05 8.39
CA GLN A 125 6.04 -8.61 9.05
C GLN A 125 4.76 -8.36 8.23
N ILE A 126 4.56 -7.15 7.72
CA ILE A 126 3.45 -6.79 6.83
C ILE A 126 3.46 -7.68 5.57
N ALA A 127 4.61 -7.80 4.93
CA ALA A 127 4.76 -8.63 3.73
C ALA A 127 4.47 -10.12 4.02
N ARG A 128 4.94 -10.62 5.15
CA ARG A 128 4.69 -12.02 5.58
C ARG A 128 3.21 -12.29 5.77
N GLU A 129 2.46 -11.41 6.44
CA GLU A 129 1.01 -11.55 6.60
C GLU A 129 0.31 -11.70 5.24
N LEU A 130 0.71 -10.90 4.26
CA LEU A 130 0.11 -10.91 2.92
C LEU A 130 0.58 -12.11 2.07
N LEU A 131 1.84 -12.55 2.21
CA LEU A 131 2.36 -13.74 1.54
C LEU A 131 1.69 -15.02 2.05
N GLU A 132 1.53 -15.16 3.37
CA GLU A 132 0.86 -16.30 3.99
C GLU A 132 -0.60 -16.45 3.57
N ALA A 133 -1.24 -15.34 3.16
CA ALA A 133 -2.59 -15.31 2.63
C ALA A 133 -2.66 -15.46 1.09
N ASP A 134 -1.55 -15.74 0.40
CA ASP A 134 -1.44 -15.75 -1.07
C ASP A 134 -1.96 -14.44 -1.72
N MET A 135 -1.76 -13.31 -1.04
CA MET A 135 -2.14 -11.99 -1.54
C MET A 135 -0.99 -11.27 -2.25
N LEU A 136 0.25 -11.69 -2.00
CA LEU A 136 1.47 -11.24 -2.67
C LEU A 136 2.22 -12.41 -3.27
N THR A 137 2.99 -12.15 -4.34
CA THR A 137 3.93 -13.13 -4.92
C THR A 137 5.37 -12.77 -4.63
N ALA A 138 5.66 -11.50 -4.42
CA ALA A 138 6.99 -10.98 -4.15
C ALA A 138 6.92 -9.60 -3.50
N VAL A 139 8.02 -9.21 -2.86
CA VAL A 139 8.23 -7.85 -2.32
C VAL A 139 9.31 -7.17 -3.14
N THR A 140 8.99 -5.99 -3.68
CA THR A 140 9.95 -5.20 -4.45
C THR A 140 10.75 -4.31 -3.51
N LEU A 141 12.06 -4.50 -3.48
CA LEU A 141 12.99 -3.60 -2.81
C LEU A 141 13.69 -2.73 -3.87
N THR A 142 13.55 -1.41 -3.74
CA THR A 142 14.04 -0.49 -4.77
C THR A 142 15.24 0.31 -4.25
N VAL A 143 16.34 0.26 -4.98
CA VAL A 143 17.49 1.16 -4.83
C VAL A 143 17.61 2.01 -6.09
N GLN A 144 17.92 3.32 -5.95
CA GLN A 144 18.07 4.22 -7.10
C GLN A 144 19.52 4.26 -7.59
N SER A 145 20.46 4.24 -6.66
CA SER A 145 21.89 4.20 -6.90
C SER A 145 22.57 3.56 -5.70
N LEU A 146 23.75 3.00 -5.89
CA LEU A 146 24.64 2.54 -4.79
C LEU A 146 25.75 3.57 -4.52
N ASP A 147 25.90 4.57 -5.39
CA ASP A 147 26.90 5.63 -5.23
C ASP A 147 26.41 6.70 -4.25
N PRO A 148 27.16 6.96 -3.15
CA PRO A 148 26.76 7.94 -2.13
C PRO A 148 26.64 9.36 -2.67
N SER A 149 27.50 9.76 -3.61
CA SER A 149 27.47 11.12 -4.16
C SER A 149 26.22 11.35 -5.01
N THR A 150 25.81 10.36 -5.76
CA THR A 150 24.56 10.37 -6.52
C THR A 150 23.36 10.44 -5.58
N LEU A 151 23.36 9.64 -4.50
CA LEU A 151 22.27 9.64 -3.52
C LEU A 151 22.10 10.98 -2.82
N ASP A 152 23.21 11.66 -2.51
CA ASP A 152 23.19 12.99 -1.92
C ASP A 152 22.59 14.03 -2.88
N ILE A 153 23.01 14.04 -4.14
CA ILE A 153 22.50 14.93 -5.20
C ILE A 153 20.99 14.74 -5.38
N ILE A 154 20.52 13.50 -5.43
CA ILE A 154 19.10 13.19 -5.63
C ILE A 154 18.28 13.23 -4.34
N LYS A 155 18.89 13.59 -3.22
CA LYS A 155 18.25 13.64 -1.88
C LYS A 155 17.52 12.34 -1.52
N ARG A 156 18.19 11.22 -1.74
CA ARG A 156 17.65 9.91 -1.49
C ARG A 156 18.49 9.13 -0.47
N SER A 157 17.86 8.65 0.59
CA SER A 157 18.44 7.63 1.45
C SER A 157 17.97 6.24 1.02
N ASN A 158 18.91 5.35 0.81
CA ASN A 158 18.62 3.93 0.59
C ASN A 158 18.65 3.15 1.90
N ILE A 159 18.09 1.96 1.85
CA ILE A 159 18.37 0.90 2.82
C ILE A 159 19.89 0.62 2.82
N LYS A 160 20.48 0.41 4.00
CA LYS A 160 21.89 0.02 4.11
C LYS A 160 22.11 -1.33 3.43
N PHE A 161 23.21 -1.47 2.69
CA PHE A 161 23.47 -2.66 1.87
C PHE A 161 23.48 -3.95 2.70
N ASP A 162 24.07 -3.96 3.89
CA ASP A 162 24.11 -5.12 4.79
C ASP A 162 22.69 -5.57 5.18
N LYS A 163 21.81 -4.59 5.45
CA LYS A 163 20.42 -4.84 5.77
C LYS A 163 19.63 -5.32 4.54
N PHE A 164 19.90 -4.76 3.36
CA PHE A 164 19.34 -5.23 2.10
C PHE A 164 19.71 -6.70 1.83
N SER A 165 20.99 -7.05 1.99
CA SER A 165 21.48 -8.43 1.79
C SER A 165 20.86 -9.41 2.80
N SER A 166 20.69 -9.02 4.06
CA SER A 166 20.03 -9.87 5.05
C SER A 166 18.54 -10.08 4.79
N LEU A 167 17.87 -9.12 4.14
CA LEU A 167 16.46 -9.24 3.76
C LEU A 167 16.22 -10.18 2.58
N LEU A 168 17.19 -10.26 1.66
CA LEU A 168 17.12 -11.19 0.52
C LEU A 168 17.28 -12.66 0.92
N GLN A 169 17.77 -12.94 2.13
CA GLN A 169 18.00 -14.28 2.67
C GLN A 169 16.85 -14.82 3.53
N GLN A 170 15.83 -14.01 3.80
CA GLN A 170 14.63 -14.35 4.57
C GLN A 170 13.44 -14.71 3.68
#